data_493ade65296466434912c5cb6329a10b
#
_entry.id   493ade65296466434912c5cb6329a10b
#
_cell.length_a   1.000
_cell.length_b   1.000
_cell.length_c   1.000
_cell.angle_alpha   90.00
_cell.angle_beta   90.00
_cell.angle_gamma   90.00
#
_symmetry.space_group_name_H-M   'P 1'
#
loop_
_entity.id
_entity.type
_entity.pdbx_description
1 polymer ?
#
loop_
_entity_poly.entity_id
_entity_poly.type
_entity_poly.pdbx_seq_one_letter_code
_entity_poly.pdbx_strand_id
1 'polypeptide(L)'
;MMDLDILLSMVENPTRRKILESLVKEPHYPLQLSKELGISQQAVMKNLNMLEKNGMVVSYQVSSSMGPMRTVYEPNSEFTLVIDMRNGMFSARMIEPSKEEEEGFDDVKMEGLKKTRQTISEIDKKIEELNKERSKLIREREKVIATAMNTINDAGCGYSHRNLMYEILNEPDRSMEQLSEDLNARPDVVKDLISDIENALNQDQGGNEQ
;
A
#
# COMPACT_ATOMS: atom_id res chain seq x y z
N MET A 1 -13.72 0.56 -4.55
CA MET A 1 -12.27 0.62 -4.21
C MET A 1 -11.97 2.03 -3.73
N MET A 2 -11.34 2.20 -2.56
CA MET A 2 -10.89 3.51 -2.06
C MET A 2 -9.71 3.98 -2.89
N ASP A 3 -9.69 5.26 -3.25
CA ASP A 3 -8.56 5.88 -3.92
C ASP A 3 -7.32 5.94 -2.99
N LEU A 4 -6.13 5.63 -3.53
CA LEU A 4 -4.90 5.58 -2.75
C LEU A 4 -4.54 6.95 -2.14
N ASP A 5 -4.74 8.04 -2.88
CA ASP A 5 -4.42 9.38 -2.40
C ASP A 5 -5.38 9.81 -1.29
N ILE A 6 -6.65 9.41 -1.39
CA ILE A 6 -7.62 9.60 -0.31
C ILE A 6 -7.18 8.83 0.93
N LEU A 7 -6.80 7.56 0.80
CA LEU A 7 -6.31 6.74 1.91
C LEU A 7 -5.08 7.37 2.58
N LEU A 8 -4.08 7.75 1.78
CA LEU A 8 -2.87 8.42 2.27
C LEU A 8 -3.22 9.70 3.04
N SER A 9 -4.11 10.51 2.47
CA SER A 9 -4.62 11.73 3.13
C SER A 9 -5.32 11.43 4.46
N MET A 10 -6.07 10.32 4.57
CA MET A 10 -6.72 9.94 5.83
C MET A 10 -5.71 9.48 6.88
N VAL A 11 -4.75 8.63 6.52
CA VAL A 11 -3.79 8.06 7.47
C VAL A 11 -2.61 8.98 7.81
N GLU A 12 -2.34 10.04 7.05
CA GLU A 12 -1.30 11.02 7.38
C GLU A 12 -1.54 11.72 8.72
N ASN A 13 -2.80 11.97 9.06
CA ASN A 13 -3.18 12.70 10.27
C ASN A 13 -3.07 11.84 11.53
N PRO A 14 -2.24 12.21 12.52
CA PRO A 14 -2.03 11.40 13.72
C PRO A 14 -3.28 11.26 14.59
N THR A 15 -4.17 12.25 14.61
CA THR A 15 -5.43 12.17 15.37
C THR A 15 -6.37 11.14 14.75
N ARG A 16 -6.46 11.09 13.39
CA ARG A 16 -7.27 10.07 12.72
C ARG A 16 -6.73 8.67 12.96
N ARG A 17 -5.41 8.46 12.91
CA ARG A 17 -4.82 7.16 13.26
C ARG A 17 -5.17 6.73 14.68
N LYS A 18 -5.06 7.62 15.67
CA LYS A 18 -5.43 7.31 17.05
C LYS A 18 -6.91 6.98 17.21
N ILE A 19 -7.79 7.67 16.48
CA ILE A 19 -9.23 7.34 16.45
C ILE A 19 -9.43 5.92 15.90
N LEU A 20 -8.81 5.59 14.77
CA LEU A 20 -8.88 4.24 14.19
C LEU A 20 -8.31 3.18 15.14
N GLU A 21 -7.17 3.44 15.79
CA GLU A 21 -6.57 2.56 16.81
C GLU A 21 -7.51 2.28 18.01
N SER A 22 -8.35 3.24 18.39
CA SER A 22 -9.36 3.02 19.42
C SER A 22 -10.53 2.22 18.88
N LEU A 23 -11.04 2.56 17.68
CA LEU A 23 -12.21 1.93 17.08
C LEU A 23 -11.99 0.45 16.71
N VAL A 24 -10.77 0.04 16.33
CA VAL A 24 -10.49 -1.39 16.04
C VAL A 24 -10.54 -2.28 17.27
N LYS A 25 -10.53 -1.72 18.48
CA LYS A 25 -10.68 -2.48 19.75
C LYS A 25 -12.12 -2.74 20.09
N GLU A 26 -12.97 -1.72 19.96
CA GLU A 26 -14.41 -1.77 20.18
C GLU A 26 -15.09 -0.52 19.58
N PRO A 27 -16.39 -0.58 19.28
CA PRO A 27 -17.15 0.59 18.85
C PRO A 27 -17.20 1.67 19.93
N HIS A 28 -17.00 2.94 19.54
CA HIS A 28 -16.97 4.08 20.47
C HIS A 28 -17.94 5.17 20.05
N TYR A 29 -18.48 5.89 21.04
CA TYR A 29 -19.17 7.16 20.79
C TYR A 29 -18.20 8.36 20.97
N PRO A 30 -18.46 9.52 20.34
CA PRO A 30 -17.50 10.64 20.28
C PRO A 30 -16.98 11.14 21.63
N LEU A 31 -17.80 11.10 22.67
CA LEU A 31 -17.39 11.52 24.03
C LEU A 31 -16.37 10.54 24.66
N GLN A 32 -16.48 9.22 24.38
CA GLN A 32 -15.47 8.25 24.84
C GLN A 32 -14.14 8.54 24.18
N LEU A 33 -14.10 8.65 22.83
CA LEU A 33 -12.90 9.00 22.10
C LEU A 33 -12.27 10.32 22.56
N SER A 34 -13.10 11.33 22.84
CA SER A 34 -12.64 12.62 23.38
C SER A 34 -11.89 12.46 24.70
N LYS A 35 -12.43 11.66 25.63
CA LYS A 35 -11.81 11.38 26.91
C LYS A 35 -10.56 10.54 26.81
N GLU A 36 -10.60 9.48 26.00
CA GLU A 36 -9.47 8.57 25.80
C GLU A 36 -8.27 9.25 25.14
N LEU A 37 -8.53 10.07 24.11
CA LEU A 37 -7.50 10.74 23.33
C LEU A 37 -7.07 12.09 23.89
N GLY A 38 -7.77 12.61 24.89
CA GLY A 38 -7.48 13.92 25.51
C GLY A 38 -7.68 15.11 24.57
N ILE A 39 -8.63 15.01 23.63
CA ILE A 39 -8.96 16.08 22.66
C ILE A 39 -10.43 16.47 22.77
N SER A 40 -10.79 17.65 22.23
CA SER A 40 -12.18 18.10 22.29
C SER A 40 -13.12 17.19 21.50
N GLN A 41 -14.36 17.03 21.95
CA GLN A 41 -15.40 16.28 21.24
C GLN A 41 -15.65 16.84 19.84
N GLN A 42 -15.54 18.16 19.65
CA GLN A 42 -15.65 18.79 18.34
C GLN A 42 -14.54 18.35 17.39
N ALA A 43 -13.29 18.24 17.88
CA ALA A 43 -12.18 17.73 17.08
C ALA A 43 -12.36 16.26 16.72
N VAL A 44 -12.88 15.43 17.65
CA VAL A 44 -13.25 14.03 17.37
C VAL A 44 -14.29 13.97 16.25
N MET A 45 -15.41 14.69 16.41
CA MET A 45 -16.49 14.70 15.41
C MET A 45 -16.01 15.12 14.02
N LYS A 46 -15.18 16.17 13.93
CA LYS A 46 -14.60 16.58 12.65
C LYS A 46 -13.82 15.45 11.97
N ASN A 47 -13.02 14.72 12.72
CA ASN A 47 -12.23 13.60 12.17
C ASN A 47 -13.09 12.38 11.84
N LEU A 48 -14.07 12.02 12.70
CA LEU A 48 -15.02 10.94 12.42
C LEU A 48 -15.82 11.20 11.14
N ASN A 49 -16.35 12.42 10.98
CA ASN A 49 -17.08 12.79 9.76
C ASN A 49 -16.20 12.67 8.49
N MET A 50 -14.91 12.98 8.59
CA MET A 50 -13.99 12.78 7.46
C MET A 50 -13.75 11.30 7.17
N LEU A 51 -13.53 10.48 8.19
CA LEU A 51 -13.34 9.04 8.07
C LEU A 51 -14.61 8.36 7.51
N GLU A 52 -15.78 8.75 8.01
CA GLU A 52 -17.09 8.21 7.57
C GLU A 52 -17.40 8.60 6.13
N LYS A 53 -17.18 9.86 5.75
CA LYS A 53 -17.36 10.34 4.36
C LYS A 53 -16.52 9.56 3.36
N ASN A 54 -15.34 9.09 3.78
CA ASN A 54 -14.43 8.31 2.95
C ASN A 54 -14.56 6.79 3.18
N GLY A 55 -15.61 6.32 3.85
CA GLY A 55 -15.91 4.91 4.01
C GLY A 55 -15.00 4.12 4.95
N MET A 56 -14.12 4.78 5.71
CA MET A 56 -13.22 4.10 6.64
C MET A 56 -13.90 3.69 7.95
N VAL A 57 -14.94 4.38 8.33
CA VAL A 57 -15.78 4.06 9.49
C VAL A 57 -17.25 4.16 9.11
N VAL A 58 -18.10 3.48 9.88
CA VAL A 58 -19.54 3.56 9.79
C VAL A 58 -20.11 3.96 11.15
N SER A 59 -21.24 4.65 11.16
CA SER A 59 -21.95 4.98 12.38
C SER A 59 -23.33 4.36 12.44
N TYR A 60 -23.76 4.03 13.65
CA TYR A 60 -25.11 3.53 13.93
C TYR A 60 -25.61 3.96 15.29
N GLN A 61 -26.92 3.86 15.50
CA GLN A 61 -27.56 4.25 16.75
C GLN A 61 -27.69 3.06 17.69
N VAL A 62 -27.27 3.23 18.94
CA VAL A 62 -27.48 2.24 20.00
C VAL A 62 -28.38 2.81 21.10
N SER A 63 -29.24 1.97 21.68
CA SER A 63 -30.07 2.36 22.82
C SER A 63 -29.21 2.55 24.06
N SER A 64 -29.52 3.57 24.83
CA SER A 64 -28.90 3.80 26.13
C SER A 64 -29.88 3.40 27.26
N SER A 65 -29.39 2.67 28.27
CA SER A 65 -30.21 2.22 29.41
C SER A 65 -30.77 3.36 30.25
N MET A 66 -30.17 4.57 30.18
CA MET A 66 -30.55 5.72 31.02
C MET A 66 -30.49 7.06 30.29
N GLY A 67 -30.75 7.08 28.94
CA GLY A 67 -30.68 8.32 28.19
C GLY A 67 -31.08 8.18 26.72
N PRO A 68 -30.93 9.23 25.92
CA PRO A 68 -31.23 9.20 24.49
C PRO A 68 -30.32 8.21 23.75
N MET A 69 -30.76 7.80 22.53
CA MET A 69 -29.95 7.00 21.64
C MET A 69 -28.59 7.66 21.40
N ARG A 70 -27.55 6.84 21.29
CA ARG A 70 -26.17 7.31 21.07
C ARG A 70 -25.67 6.84 19.73
N THR A 71 -25.00 7.71 19.00
CA THR A 71 -24.29 7.35 17.79
C THR A 71 -22.93 6.75 18.16
N VAL A 72 -22.68 5.52 17.71
CA VAL A 72 -21.41 4.80 17.86
C VAL A 72 -20.76 4.69 16.49
N TYR A 73 -19.45 4.58 16.48
CA TYR A 73 -18.64 4.43 15.28
C TYR A 73 -17.80 3.16 15.39
N GLU A 74 -17.63 2.48 14.25
CA GLU A 74 -16.75 1.30 14.12
C GLU A 74 -16.02 1.32 12.77
N PRO A 75 -14.91 0.58 12.60
CA PRO A 75 -14.25 0.46 11.31
C PRO A 75 -15.17 -0.18 10.25
N ASN A 76 -15.05 0.28 9.01
CA ASN A 76 -15.81 -0.23 7.86
C ASN A 76 -14.91 -0.64 6.69
N SER A 77 -13.60 -0.61 6.87
CA SER A 77 -12.65 -0.99 5.82
C SER A 77 -11.45 -1.72 6.40
N GLU A 78 -10.96 -2.69 5.66
CA GLU A 78 -9.74 -3.43 5.94
C GLU A 78 -8.76 -3.22 4.78
N PHE A 79 -7.52 -2.90 5.10
CA PHE A 79 -6.49 -2.69 4.08
C PHE A 79 -5.08 -2.80 4.68
N THR A 80 -4.13 -3.10 3.81
CA THR A 80 -2.70 -2.91 4.09
C THR A 80 -2.14 -1.88 3.12
N LEU A 81 -1.47 -0.86 3.64
CA LEU A 81 -0.77 0.14 2.83
C LEU A 81 0.72 -0.20 2.77
N VAL A 82 1.25 -0.32 1.56
CA VAL A 82 2.66 -0.60 1.33
C VAL A 82 3.27 0.52 0.50
N ILE A 83 4.33 1.14 1.03
CA ILE A 83 5.11 2.17 0.32
C ILE A 83 6.55 1.68 0.27
N ASP A 84 7.06 1.48 -0.94
CA ASP A 84 8.46 1.16 -1.20
C ASP A 84 9.13 2.35 -1.88
N MET A 85 10.19 2.88 -1.25
CA MET A 85 11.03 3.92 -1.82
C MET A 85 12.48 3.43 -1.83
N ARG A 86 13.03 3.24 -3.02
CA ARG A 86 14.39 2.77 -3.27
C ARG A 86 15.02 3.57 -4.39
N ASN A 87 16.32 3.39 -4.60
CA ASN A 87 16.97 3.96 -5.77
C ASN A 87 16.40 3.31 -7.04
N GLY A 88 15.84 4.10 -7.95
CA GLY A 88 15.19 3.62 -9.16
C GLY A 88 13.82 2.97 -8.96
N MET A 89 13.19 3.08 -7.77
CA MET A 89 11.85 2.54 -7.52
C MET A 89 11.08 3.40 -6.52
N PHE A 90 9.89 3.82 -6.93
CA PHE A 90 8.87 4.31 -6.01
C PHE A 90 7.56 3.56 -6.30
N SER A 91 6.97 2.96 -5.28
CA SER A 91 5.69 2.24 -5.39
C SER A 91 4.87 2.49 -4.13
N ALA A 92 3.62 2.89 -4.31
CA ALA A 92 2.64 2.98 -3.23
C ALA A 92 1.40 2.21 -3.67
N ARG A 93 0.96 1.25 -2.86
CA ARG A 93 -0.20 0.42 -3.18
C ARG A 93 -0.99 0.06 -1.95
N MET A 94 -2.29 -0.05 -2.14
CA MET A 94 -3.21 -0.61 -1.16
C MET A 94 -3.45 -2.08 -1.49
N ILE A 95 -3.45 -2.92 -0.48
CA ILE A 95 -3.82 -4.33 -0.55
C ILE A 95 -5.09 -4.49 0.28
N GLU A 96 -6.17 -4.91 -0.36
CA GLU A 96 -7.42 -5.30 0.31
C GLU A 96 -7.38 -6.81 0.57
N PRO A 97 -7.92 -7.29 1.70
CA PRO A 97 -8.07 -8.74 1.93
C PRO A 97 -8.87 -9.38 0.80
N SER A 98 -8.44 -10.54 0.34
CA SER A 98 -9.23 -11.29 -0.64
C SER A 98 -10.38 -11.99 0.07
N LYS A 99 -11.56 -12.03 -0.54
CA LYS A 99 -12.73 -12.74 0.01
C LYS A 99 -12.50 -14.26 0.16
N GLU A 100 -11.53 -14.80 -0.56
CA GLU A 100 -11.13 -16.22 -0.47
C GLU A 100 -10.32 -16.51 0.80
N GLU A 101 -9.74 -15.48 1.44
CA GLU A 101 -9.00 -15.63 2.70
C GLU A 101 -9.92 -15.76 3.91
N GLU A 102 -11.19 -15.34 3.81
CA GLU A 102 -12.17 -15.46 4.89
C GLU A 102 -12.67 -16.91 5.09
N GLU A 103 -12.64 -17.76 4.05
CA GLU A 103 -13.14 -19.14 4.12
C GLU A 103 -12.17 -20.15 4.78
N GLY A 104 -10.94 -19.74 5.07
CA GLY A 104 -9.88 -20.63 5.58
C GLY A 104 -9.63 -20.60 7.09
N PHE A 105 -10.31 -19.76 7.84
CA PHE A 105 -10.19 -19.76 9.29
C PHE A 105 -11.21 -20.74 9.91
N ASP A 106 -10.83 -22.01 10.01
CA ASP A 106 -11.46 -22.93 10.95
C ASP A 106 -11.54 -22.26 12.33
N ASP A 107 -12.69 -22.44 13.01
CA ASP A 107 -12.91 -21.96 14.38
C ASP A 107 -11.69 -22.23 15.26
N VAL A 108 -10.83 -21.21 15.45
CA VAL A 108 -9.69 -21.32 16.37
C VAL A 108 -10.25 -21.46 17.76
N LYS A 109 -10.38 -22.72 18.24
CA LYS A 109 -10.81 -23.00 19.60
C LYS A 109 -9.86 -22.33 20.58
N MET A 110 -10.35 -21.36 21.30
CA MET A 110 -9.62 -20.62 22.34
C MET A 110 -9.24 -21.58 23.48
N GLU A 111 -8.03 -22.16 23.42
CA GLU A 111 -7.53 -23.07 24.45
C GLU A 111 -6.82 -22.36 25.62
N GLY A 112 -7.27 -21.15 25.95
CA GLY A 112 -6.75 -20.33 27.03
C GLY A 112 -5.68 -19.33 26.63
N LEU A 113 -5.54 -18.23 27.38
CA LEU A 113 -4.75 -17.05 27.07
C LEU A 113 -3.27 -17.36 26.73
N LYS A 114 -2.66 -18.32 27.44
CA LYS A 114 -1.23 -18.68 27.21
C LYS A 114 -1.04 -19.26 25.81
N LYS A 115 -1.90 -20.16 25.38
CA LYS A 115 -1.80 -20.82 24.09
C LYS A 115 -2.14 -19.86 22.95
N THR A 116 -3.17 -19.02 23.11
CA THR A 116 -3.51 -17.94 22.18
C THR A 116 -2.34 -16.99 21.96
N ARG A 117 -1.66 -16.56 23.03
CA ARG A 117 -0.46 -15.68 22.92
C ARG A 117 0.69 -16.39 22.19
N GLN A 118 0.86 -17.68 22.40
CA GLN A 118 1.89 -18.45 21.71
C GLN A 118 1.59 -18.56 20.22
N THR A 119 0.35 -18.89 19.84
CA THR A 119 -0.09 -18.95 18.44
C THR A 119 0.10 -17.59 17.73
N ILE A 120 -0.32 -16.48 18.35
CA ILE A 120 -0.09 -15.13 17.80
C ILE A 120 1.41 -14.88 17.60
N SER A 121 2.25 -15.23 18.58
CA SER A 121 3.71 -15.04 18.46
C SER A 121 4.34 -15.87 17.34
N GLU A 122 3.80 -17.07 17.06
CA GLU A 122 4.24 -17.91 15.94
C GLU A 122 3.82 -17.31 14.59
N ILE A 123 2.60 -16.79 14.51
CA ILE A 123 2.11 -16.06 13.31
C ILE A 123 2.94 -14.82 13.06
N ASP A 124 3.21 -14.00 14.10
CA ASP A 124 4.01 -12.78 13.99
C ASP A 124 5.42 -13.07 13.47
N LYS A 125 6.05 -14.14 13.95
CA LYS A 125 7.37 -14.59 13.45
C LYS A 125 7.31 -14.93 11.97
N LYS A 126 6.27 -15.62 11.53
CA LYS A 126 6.07 -16.00 10.13
C LYS A 126 5.88 -14.76 9.23
N ILE A 127 5.10 -13.78 9.71
CA ILE A 127 4.95 -12.49 9.03
C ILE A 127 6.29 -11.77 8.92
N GLU A 128 7.10 -11.77 9.99
CA GLU A 128 8.44 -11.16 9.96
C GLU A 128 9.39 -11.87 8.97
N GLU A 129 9.35 -13.19 8.89
CA GLU A 129 10.13 -13.99 7.93
C GLU A 129 9.73 -13.65 6.49
N LEU A 130 8.42 -13.58 6.19
CA LEU A 130 7.91 -13.19 4.88
C LEU A 130 8.30 -11.75 4.51
N ASN A 131 8.31 -10.83 5.47
CA ASN A 131 8.76 -9.45 5.26
C ASN A 131 10.28 -9.38 4.97
N LYS A 132 11.09 -10.23 5.60
CA LYS A 132 12.52 -10.35 5.29
C LYS A 132 12.74 -10.91 3.88
N GLU A 133 11.97 -11.92 3.51
CA GLU A 133 12.04 -12.50 2.15
C GLU A 133 11.60 -11.48 1.09
N ARG A 134 10.49 -10.79 1.29
CA ARG A 134 10.07 -9.68 0.46
C ARG A 134 11.18 -8.63 0.30
N SER A 135 11.86 -8.28 1.39
CA SER A 135 12.95 -7.29 1.35
C SER A 135 14.16 -7.76 0.54
N LYS A 136 14.45 -9.06 0.49
CA LYS A 136 15.50 -9.63 -0.37
C LYS A 136 15.09 -9.53 -1.84
N LEU A 137 13.87 -9.96 -2.19
CA LEU A 137 13.36 -9.89 -3.56
C LEU A 137 13.34 -8.45 -4.09
N ILE A 138 12.96 -7.48 -3.25
CA ILE A 138 13.03 -6.05 -3.62
C ILE A 138 14.47 -5.62 -3.92
N ARG A 139 15.47 -6.05 -3.13
CA ARG A 139 16.88 -5.74 -3.40
C ARG A 139 17.40 -6.41 -4.67
N GLU A 140 16.95 -7.61 -4.97
CA GLU A 140 17.29 -8.29 -6.23
C GLU A 140 16.70 -7.53 -7.41
N ARG A 141 15.43 -7.13 -7.34
CA ARG A 141 14.78 -6.29 -8.34
C ARG A 141 15.50 -4.95 -8.52
N GLU A 142 15.90 -4.28 -7.43
CA GLU A 142 16.67 -3.03 -7.47
C GLU A 142 17.99 -3.20 -8.22
N LYS A 143 18.72 -4.32 -7.99
CA LYS A 143 19.97 -4.61 -8.71
C LYS A 143 19.73 -4.78 -10.21
N VAL A 144 18.70 -5.51 -10.61
CA VAL A 144 18.34 -5.69 -12.02
C VAL A 144 18.03 -4.35 -12.68
N ILE A 145 17.21 -3.51 -12.04
CA ILE A 145 16.91 -2.17 -12.55
C ILE A 145 18.18 -1.31 -12.66
N ALA A 146 19.01 -1.30 -11.62
CA ALA A 146 20.26 -0.52 -11.64
C ALA A 146 21.20 -0.97 -12.74
N THR A 147 21.36 -2.28 -12.96
CA THR A 147 22.18 -2.82 -14.05
C THR A 147 21.64 -2.36 -15.39
N ALA A 148 20.36 -2.55 -15.67
CA ALA A 148 19.74 -2.15 -16.93
C ALA A 148 19.85 -0.64 -17.18
N MET A 149 19.66 0.18 -16.16
CA MET A 149 19.81 1.65 -16.26
C MET A 149 21.26 2.07 -16.54
N ASN A 150 22.24 1.38 -15.94
CA ASN A 150 23.65 1.64 -16.22
C ASN A 150 24.01 1.29 -17.66
N THR A 151 23.59 0.13 -18.18
CA THR A 151 23.82 -0.27 -19.58
C THR A 151 23.30 0.78 -20.56
N ILE A 152 22.09 1.31 -20.33
CA ILE A 152 21.52 2.37 -21.17
C ILE A 152 22.32 3.68 -21.07
N ASN A 153 22.78 4.05 -19.87
CA ASN A 153 23.62 5.22 -19.69
C ASN A 153 24.96 5.10 -20.43
N ASP A 154 25.60 3.92 -20.33
CA ASP A 154 26.89 3.61 -20.97
C ASP A 154 26.75 3.57 -22.50
N ALA A 155 25.61 3.17 -23.04
CA ALA A 155 25.25 3.27 -24.45
C ALA A 155 24.97 4.71 -24.93
N GLY A 156 25.04 5.72 -24.05
CA GLY A 156 24.83 7.11 -24.41
C GLY A 156 23.36 7.48 -24.66
N CYS A 157 22.42 6.67 -24.22
CA CYS A 157 21.00 6.93 -24.39
C CYS A 157 20.53 8.19 -23.64
N GLY A 158 19.66 8.97 -24.27
CA GLY A 158 19.16 10.24 -23.75
C GLY A 158 18.11 10.08 -22.64
N TYR A 159 17.62 11.22 -22.13
CA TYR A 159 16.62 11.26 -21.06
C TYR A 159 15.35 10.47 -21.38
N SER A 160 14.85 10.55 -22.63
CA SER A 160 13.62 9.85 -23.04
C SER A 160 13.73 8.32 -22.93
N HIS A 161 14.89 7.77 -23.33
CA HIS A 161 15.16 6.33 -23.18
C HIS A 161 15.19 5.90 -21.71
N ARG A 162 15.85 6.70 -20.84
CA ARG A 162 15.92 6.40 -19.40
C ARG A 162 14.54 6.46 -18.74
N ASN A 163 13.74 7.46 -19.12
CA ASN A 163 12.39 7.59 -18.58
C ASN A 163 11.48 6.45 -19.02
N LEU A 164 11.50 6.13 -20.32
CA LEU A 164 10.75 4.98 -20.85
C LEU A 164 11.19 3.66 -20.20
N MET A 165 12.50 3.43 -20.07
CA MET A 165 13.03 2.25 -19.40
C MET A 165 12.59 2.15 -17.95
N TYR A 166 12.57 3.28 -17.23
CA TYR A 166 12.07 3.35 -15.87
C TYR A 166 10.60 2.90 -15.79
N GLU A 167 9.74 3.40 -16.67
CA GLU A 167 8.33 3.02 -16.72
C GLU A 167 8.14 1.54 -17.03
N ILE A 168 8.83 1.00 -18.05
CA ILE A 168 8.77 -0.42 -18.42
C ILE A 168 9.24 -1.32 -17.27
N LEU A 169 10.32 -0.99 -16.58
CA LEU A 169 10.86 -1.82 -15.50
C LEU A 169 10.04 -1.76 -14.21
N ASN A 170 9.38 -0.64 -13.95
CA ASN A 170 8.54 -0.52 -12.76
C ASN A 170 7.15 -1.11 -12.95
N GLU A 171 6.59 -1.05 -14.14
CA GLU A 171 5.29 -1.63 -14.48
C GLU A 171 5.39 -2.41 -15.82
N PRO A 172 5.91 -3.66 -15.78
CA PRO A 172 6.18 -4.45 -17.00
C PRO A 172 4.95 -4.79 -17.84
N ASP A 173 3.76 -4.76 -17.23
CA ASP A 173 2.49 -5.12 -17.86
C ASP A 173 1.80 -3.93 -18.54
N ARG A 174 2.41 -2.73 -18.53
CA ARG A 174 1.84 -1.55 -19.21
C ARG A 174 1.72 -1.74 -20.71
N SER A 175 0.57 -1.37 -21.28
CA SER A 175 0.37 -1.39 -22.72
C SER A 175 1.12 -0.24 -23.41
N MET A 176 1.31 -0.38 -24.73
CA MET A 176 1.93 0.66 -25.55
C MET A 176 1.17 1.98 -25.49
N GLU A 177 -0.16 1.91 -25.42
CA GLU A 177 -1.03 3.08 -25.30
C GLU A 177 -0.78 3.82 -23.97
N GLN A 178 -0.72 3.08 -22.86
CA GLN A 178 -0.42 3.63 -21.53
C GLN A 178 0.96 4.30 -21.48
N LEU A 179 2.00 3.63 -22.01
CA LEU A 179 3.35 4.19 -22.09
C LEU A 179 3.39 5.47 -22.94
N SER A 180 2.59 5.53 -24.02
CA SER A 180 2.49 6.70 -24.88
C SER A 180 1.81 7.87 -24.18
N GLU A 181 0.78 7.61 -23.41
CA GLU A 181 0.07 8.62 -22.61
C GLU A 181 0.98 9.17 -21.49
N ASP A 182 1.66 8.29 -20.73
CA ASP A 182 2.53 8.68 -19.61
C ASP A 182 3.73 9.51 -20.07
N LEU A 183 4.29 9.16 -21.23
CA LEU A 183 5.41 9.91 -21.83
C LEU A 183 4.97 11.13 -22.63
N ASN A 184 3.67 11.34 -22.80
CA ASN A 184 3.09 12.33 -23.71
C ASN A 184 3.74 12.27 -25.10
N ALA A 185 3.91 11.08 -25.62
CA ALA A 185 4.60 10.79 -26.88
C ALA A 185 3.71 9.96 -27.82
N ARG A 186 4.00 10.06 -29.13
CA ARG A 186 3.27 9.24 -30.12
C ARG A 186 3.74 7.79 -30.04
N PRO A 187 2.84 6.80 -30.32
CA PRO A 187 3.18 5.37 -30.25
C PRO A 187 4.35 4.96 -31.18
N ASP A 188 4.52 5.60 -32.33
CA ASP A 188 5.65 5.36 -33.23
C ASP A 188 6.98 5.75 -32.59
N VAL A 189 7.04 6.91 -31.92
CA VAL A 189 8.23 7.37 -31.19
C VAL A 189 8.55 6.44 -30.01
N VAL A 190 7.55 5.97 -29.29
CA VAL A 190 7.76 5.02 -28.17
C VAL A 190 8.32 3.69 -28.69
N LYS A 191 7.84 3.20 -29.84
CA LYS A 191 8.41 2.00 -30.49
C LYS A 191 9.88 2.16 -30.88
N ASP A 192 10.23 3.30 -31.46
CA ASP A 192 11.62 3.58 -31.83
C ASP A 192 12.52 3.61 -30.59
N LEU A 193 12.08 4.27 -29.52
CA LEU A 193 12.81 4.30 -28.26
C LEU A 193 12.97 2.90 -27.63
N ILE A 194 11.95 2.03 -27.69
CA ILE A 194 12.05 0.63 -27.23
C ILE A 194 13.09 -0.11 -28.06
N SER A 195 13.07 0.02 -29.37
CA SER A 195 14.05 -0.64 -30.27
C SER A 195 15.48 -0.20 -29.95
N ASP A 196 15.70 1.08 -29.68
CA ASP A 196 17.01 1.60 -29.29
C ASP A 196 17.48 1.04 -27.94
N ILE A 197 16.56 0.94 -26.97
CA ILE A 197 16.81 0.32 -25.65
C ILE A 197 17.18 -1.16 -25.81
N GLU A 198 16.40 -1.92 -26.57
CA GLU A 198 16.69 -3.35 -26.84
C GLU A 198 18.05 -3.55 -27.51
N ASN A 199 18.39 -2.71 -28.48
CA ASN A 199 19.69 -2.75 -29.14
C ASN A 199 20.84 -2.47 -28.17
N ALA A 200 20.69 -1.49 -27.27
CA ALA A 200 21.68 -1.17 -26.25
C ALA A 200 21.89 -2.32 -25.26
N LEU A 201 20.80 -2.95 -24.79
CA LEU A 201 20.87 -4.09 -23.86
C LEU A 201 21.46 -5.35 -24.51
N ASN A 202 21.19 -5.58 -25.79
CA ASN A 202 21.74 -6.76 -26.54
C ASN A 202 23.23 -6.61 -26.86
N GLN A 203 23.74 -5.40 -27.07
CA GLN A 203 25.15 -5.16 -27.35
C GLN A 203 26.06 -5.46 -26.15
N ASP A 204 25.57 -5.25 -24.95
CA ASP A 204 26.31 -5.53 -23.71
C ASP A 204 26.48 -7.05 -23.46
N GLN A 205 25.57 -7.88 -23.97
CA GLN A 205 25.66 -9.34 -23.83
C GLN A 205 26.74 -9.97 -24.77
N GLY A 206 27.14 -9.28 -25.81
CA GLY A 206 28.17 -9.76 -26.76
C GLY A 206 29.63 -9.48 -26.36
N GLY A 207 29.82 -8.67 -25.29
CA GLY A 207 31.16 -8.26 -24.85
C GLY A 207 31.84 -9.16 -23.79
N ASN A 208 31.15 -10.16 -23.27
CA ASN A 208 31.66 -11.05 -22.21
C ASN A 208 32.13 -12.44 -22.67
N GLU A 209 32.21 -12.71 -23.96
CA GLU A 209 32.75 -13.96 -24.51
C GLU A 209 34.11 -13.77 -25.22
N GLN A 210 35.07 -13.10 -24.56
CA GLN A 210 36.48 -13.15 -25.01
C GLN A 210 37.42 -13.31 -23.81
#